data_39127a5c5fa8a32846eb38eb1628fa2d
#
_entry.id   39127a5c5fa8a32846eb38eb1628fa2d
#
_cell.length_a   1.000
_cell.length_b   1.000
_cell.length_c   1.000
_cell.angle_alpha   90.00
_cell.angle_beta   90.00
_cell.angle_gamma   90.00
#
_symmetry.space_group_name_H-M   'P 1'
#
loop_
_entity.id
_entity.type
_entity.pdbx_description
1 polymer ?
#
loop_
_entity_poly.entity_id
_entity_poly.type
_entity_poly.pdbx_seq_one_letter_code
_entity_poly.pdbx_strand_id
1 'polypeptide(L)'
;MTLQALLGITLPIVQAPMAGVQGSALALAVCHAGALGSLPCAMLSPGLLQQELAALQAGTVRPFNLNFFCHQPPAPDAQAELQWRELLAPYFQELGLDPAQRSPAASRAPFSAETAALLAPHRPPVLSFHFGLPEPALLAQVKSWGAKVMASATTVAEGLWLQERGADVVIAQGLEAGGHRGHFLSDDLSEQMGTLALVPQMVAALRLPVVAAGGITHAAGVAAAMALGAAGVQVGTAYLLCPEATTSDVHRAALASRAAQHTALTRLYTGRPARGIVNRLMRELGAMNPAAPAFPLAARDRKSVV
;
A
#
# COMPACT_ATOMS: atom_id res chain seq x y z
N MET A 1 7.35 -9.35 23.41
CA MET A 1 7.99 -9.96 22.22
C MET A 1 8.36 -8.81 21.28
N THR A 2 9.62 -8.73 20.79
CA THR A 2 10.03 -7.69 19.83
C THR A 2 9.48 -7.99 18.44
N LEU A 3 9.36 -6.97 17.59
CA LEU A 3 8.93 -7.14 16.18
C LEU A 3 9.85 -8.13 15.45
N GLN A 4 11.15 -8.05 15.71
CA GLN A 4 12.15 -8.93 15.09
C GLN A 4 11.89 -10.40 15.45
N ALA A 5 11.66 -10.71 16.73
CA ALA A 5 11.35 -12.07 17.18
C ALA A 5 10.00 -12.57 16.63
N LEU A 6 9.00 -11.67 16.51
CA LEU A 6 7.69 -12.02 15.99
C LEU A 6 7.72 -12.37 14.51
N LEU A 7 8.47 -11.59 13.70
CA LEU A 7 8.52 -11.69 12.23
C LEU A 7 9.73 -12.48 11.71
N GLY A 8 10.67 -12.87 12.59
CA GLY A 8 11.90 -13.58 12.20
C GLY A 8 12.90 -12.72 11.41
N ILE A 9 12.93 -11.40 11.63
CA ILE A 9 13.80 -10.45 10.94
C ILE A 9 14.92 -9.94 11.87
N THR A 10 16.00 -9.40 11.29
CA THR A 10 17.13 -8.86 12.08
C THR A 10 16.95 -7.38 12.39
N LEU A 11 16.49 -6.61 11.42
CA LEU A 11 16.28 -5.16 11.52
C LEU A 11 14.79 -4.87 11.76
N PRO A 12 14.42 -3.90 12.62
CA PRO A 12 13.01 -3.54 12.86
C PRO A 12 12.47 -2.68 11.70
N ILE A 13 12.68 -3.12 10.48
CA ILE A 13 12.35 -2.39 9.24
C ILE A 13 11.50 -3.28 8.35
N VAL A 14 10.39 -2.74 7.87
CA VAL A 14 9.53 -3.31 6.84
C VAL A 14 9.63 -2.45 5.59
N GLN A 15 9.93 -3.04 4.45
CA GLN A 15 9.80 -2.35 3.18
C GLN A 15 8.32 -2.30 2.81
N ALA A 16 7.80 -1.10 2.57
CA ALA A 16 6.40 -0.92 2.22
C ALA A 16 6.07 -1.60 0.87
N PRO A 17 4.95 -2.32 0.78
CA PRO A 17 4.50 -2.84 -0.51
C PRO A 17 4.02 -1.71 -1.41
N MET A 18 4.65 -1.54 -2.58
CA MET A 18 4.41 -0.43 -3.50
C MET A 18 3.98 -0.95 -4.87
N ALA A 19 2.67 -1.08 -5.06
CA ALA A 19 2.08 -1.69 -6.26
C ALA A 19 2.45 -0.92 -7.56
N GLY A 20 2.93 -1.66 -8.55
CA GLY A 20 3.27 -1.14 -9.87
C GLY A 20 4.69 -0.56 -10.02
N VAL A 21 5.49 -0.55 -8.94
CA VAL A 21 6.87 -0.04 -8.96
C VAL A 21 7.88 -1.00 -8.36
N GLN A 22 7.48 -2.23 -8.05
CA GLN A 22 8.37 -3.29 -7.54
C GLN A 22 7.83 -4.68 -7.81
N GLY A 23 8.72 -5.68 -7.80
CA GLY A 23 8.47 -7.11 -7.81
C GLY A 23 9.27 -7.82 -6.72
N SER A 24 9.51 -9.12 -6.91
CA SER A 24 10.30 -9.96 -5.98
C SER A 24 11.75 -9.49 -5.82
N ALA A 25 12.36 -8.88 -6.83
CA ALA A 25 13.76 -8.45 -6.78
C ALA A 25 14.02 -7.49 -5.61
N LEU A 26 13.19 -6.45 -5.43
CA LEU A 26 13.33 -5.52 -4.30
C LEU A 26 13.05 -6.23 -2.97
N ALA A 27 12.01 -7.07 -2.90
CA ALA A 27 11.70 -7.80 -1.68
C ALA A 27 12.86 -8.71 -1.25
N LEU A 28 13.49 -9.42 -2.19
CA LEU A 28 14.66 -10.28 -1.94
C LEU A 28 15.86 -9.47 -1.42
N ALA A 29 16.19 -8.35 -2.06
CA ALA A 29 17.29 -7.50 -1.62
C ALA A 29 17.09 -7.02 -0.17
N VAL A 30 15.87 -6.63 0.18
CA VAL A 30 15.50 -6.22 1.54
C VAL A 30 15.58 -7.40 2.54
N CYS A 31 15.09 -8.57 2.15
CA CYS A 31 15.21 -9.78 2.99
C CYS A 31 16.68 -10.14 3.24
N HIS A 32 17.53 -10.07 2.22
CA HIS A 32 18.97 -10.34 2.37
C HIS A 32 19.66 -9.31 3.28
N ALA A 33 19.21 -8.07 3.28
CA ALA A 33 19.68 -7.03 4.21
C ALA A 33 19.20 -7.23 5.67
N GLY A 34 18.30 -8.19 5.94
CA GLY A 34 17.83 -8.51 7.29
C GLY A 34 16.55 -7.80 7.72
N ALA A 35 15.91 -7.06 6.83
CA ALA A 35 14.60 -6.44 7.01
C ALA A 35 13.48 -7.30 6.41
N LEU A 36 12.21 -6.91 6.57
CA LEU A 36 11.08 -7.59 5.95
C LEU A 36 10.82 -7.02 4.55
N GLY A 37 11.22 -7.76 3.52
CA GLY A 37 10.85 -7.45 2.13
C GLY A 37 9.37 -7.74 1.87
N SER A 38 8.70 -6.89 1.10
CA SER A 38 7.27 -7.01 0.80
C SER A 38 7.01 -7.09 -0.69
N LEU A 39 6.13 -8.01 -1.11
CA LEU A 39 5.59 -8.09 -2.46
C LEU A 39 4.16 -7.54 -2.49
N PRO A 40 3.86 -6.50 -3.29
CA PRO A 40 2.49 -6.00 -3.48
C PRO A 40 1.73 -6.90 -4.46
N CYS A 41 0.76 -7.66 -3.96
CA CYS A 41 0.07 -8.68 -4.75
C CYS A 41 -1.27 -8.21 -5.36
N ALA A 42 -1.82 -7.08 -4.90
CA ALA A 42 -3.16 -6.64 -5.27
C ALA A 42 -3.37 -6.35 -6.78
N MET A 43 -2.30 -6.21 -7.56
CA MET A 43 -2.34 -5.95 -9.00
C MET A 43 -1.83 -7.12 -9.84
N LEU A 44 -1.42 -8.21 -9.21
CA LEU A 44 -0.88 -9.38 -9.90
C LEU A 44 -2.01 -10.30 -10.37
N SER A 45 -1.90 -10.82 -11.59
CA SER A 45 -2.73 -11.95 -12.00
C SER A 45 -2.34 -13.21 -11.22
N PRO A 46 -3.20 -14.23 -11.12
CA PRO A 46 -2.86 -15.49 -10.45
C PRO A 46 -1.54 -16.11 -10.93
N GLY A 47 -1.31 -16.13 -12.24
CA GLY A 47 -0.06 -16.67 -12.81
C GLY A 47 1.17 -15.85 -12.45
N LEU A 48 1.07 -14.51 -12.46
CA LEU A 48 2.18 -13.65 -12.07
C LEU A 48 2.44 -13.73 -10.57
N LEU A 49 1.39 -13.85 -9.74
CA LEU A 49 1.53 -14.07 -8.30
C LEU A 49 2.30 -15.36 -8.01
N GLN A 50 1.97 -16.46 -8.70
CA GLN A 50 2.69 -17.72 -8.57
C GLN A 50 4.16 -17.60 -8.98
N GLN A 51 4.44 -16.91 -10.08
CA GLN A 51 5.81 -16.67 -10.56
C GLN A 51 6.64 -15.86 -9.56
N GLU A 52 6.12 -14.74 -9.07
CA GLU A 52 6.79 -13.89 -8.10
C GLU A 52 7.00 -14.61 -6.75
N LEU A 53 6.00 -15.40 -6.32
CA LEU A 53 6.10 -16.20 -5.10
C LEU A 53 7.17 -17.29 -5.23
N ALA A 54 7.22 -17.98 -6.35
CA ALA A 54 8.27 -18.98 -6.62
C ALA A 54 9.66 -18.33 -6.62
N ALA A 55 9.80 -17.13 -7.20
CA ALA A 55 11.06 -16.38 -7.16
C ALA A 55 11.47 -16.01 -5.72
N LEU A 56 10.53 -15.57 -4.89
CA LEU A 56 10.79 -15.31 -3.46
C LEU A 56 11.25 -16.56 -2.72
N GLN A 57 10.54 -17.68 -2.90
CA GLN A 57 10.86 -18.94 -2.21
C GLN A 57 12.19 -19.55 -2.66
N ALA A 58 12.54 -19.39 -3.94
CA ALA A 58 13.83 -19.84 -4.46
C ALA A 58 14.98 -18.90 -4.03
N GLY A 59 14.70 -17.60 -3.88
CA GLY A 59 15.71 -16.58 -3.63
C GLY A 59 16.06 -16.37 -2.16
N THR A 60 15.22 -16.80 -1.20
CA THR A 60 15.51 -16.60 0.22
C THR A 60 14.86 -17.63 1.13
N VAL A 61 15.55 -17.97 2.22
CA VAL A 61 14.97 -18.72 3.37
C VAL A 61 14.47 -17.78 4.48
N ARG A 62 14.67 -16.47 4.31
CA ARG A 62 14.24 -15.46 5.28
C ARG A 62 12.75 -15.15 5.10
N PRO A 63 12.06 -14.67 6.14
CA PRO A 63 10.67 -14.28 6.01
C PRO A 63 10.50 -13.11 5.03
N PHE A 64 9.41 -13.16 4.30
CA PHE A 64 8.92 -12.10 3.40
C PHE A 64 7.44 -11.86 3.62
N ASN A 65 6.95 -10.72 3.19
CA ASN A 65 5.57 -10.28 3.31
C ASN A 65 4.86 -10.29 1.95
N LEU A 66 3.66 -10.83 1.88
CA LEU A 66 2.75 -10.68 0.74
C LEU A 66 1.63 -9.70 1.12
N ASN A 67 1.41 -8.66 0.31
CA ASN A 67 0.43 -7.63 0.62
C ASN A 67 -0.80 -7.70 -0.29
N PHE A 68 -1.97 -7.60 0.33
CA PHE A 68 -3.27 -7.61 -0.36
C PHE A 68 -4.16 -6.46 0.10
N PHE A 69 -5.20 -6.17 -0.69
CA PHE A 69 -6.24 -5.21 -0.35
C PHE A 69 -7.49 -5.93 0.18
N CYS A 70 -8.24 -5.23 1.06
CA CYS A 70 -9.50 -5.74 1.63
C CYS A 70 -10.69 -4.78 1.40
N HIS A 71 -10.57 -3.89 0.42
CA HIS A 71 -11.67 -2.99 0.07
C HIS A 71 -12.88 -3.77 -0.47
N GLN A 72 -14.06 -3.21 -0.30
CA GLN A 72 -15.26 -3.69 -0.99
C GLN A 72 -15.28 -3.16 -2.42
N PRO A 73 -15.51 -4.01 -3.43
CA PRO A 73 -15.70 -3.55 -4.80
C PRO A 73 -16.90 -2.59 -4.88
N PRO A 74 -16.75 -1.42 -5.53
CA PRO A 74 -17.87 -0.50 -5.69
C PRO A 74 -18.91 -1.06 -6.66
N ALA A 75 -20.16 -0.63 -6.50
CA ALA A 75 -21.16 -0.85 -7.52
C ALA A 75 -20.74 -0.17 -8.84
N PRO A 76 -21.01 -0.80 -10.00
CA PRO A 76 -20.78 -0.15 -11.29
C PRO A 76 -21.58 1.15 -11.41
N ASP A 77 -20.94 2.22 -11.83
CA ASP A 77 -21.56 3.52 -12.09
C ASP A 77 -21.10 4.03 -13.45
N ALA A 78 -21.87 3.67 -14.49
CA ALA A 78 -21.56 4.02 -15.87
C ALA A 78 -21.62 5.54 -16.12
N GLN A 79 -22.48 6.27 -15.38
CA GLN A 79 -22.61 7.70 -15.52
C GLN A 79 -21.38 8.44 -14.94
N ALA A 80 -20.93 8.03 -13.74
CA ALA A 80 -19.72 8.57 -13.15
C ALA A 80 -18.48 8.25 -14.02
N GLU A 81 -18.40 7.04 -14.58
CA GLU A 81 -17.32 6.68 -15.51
C GLU A 81 -17.35 7.53 -16.78
N LEU A 82 -18.53 7.85 -17.32
CA LEU A 82 -18.67 8.71 -18.51
C LEU A 82 -18.23 10.15 -18.19
N GLN A 83 -18.75 10.73 -17.12
CA GLN A 83 -18.39 12.09 -16.68
C GLN A 83 -16.89 12.23 -16.43
N TRP A 84 -16.27 11.19 -15.84
CA TRP A 84 -14.84 11.16 -15.62
C TRP A 84 -14.04 11.20 -16.92
N ARG A 85 -14.47 10.46 -17.94
CA ARG A 85 -13.85 10.49 -19.28
C ARG A 85 -14.01 11.83 -19.98
N GLU A 86 -15.18 12.45 -19.87
CA GLU A 86 -15.41 13.78 -20.40
C GLU A 86 -14.43 14.80 -19.79
N LEU A 87 -14.18 14.73 -18.48
CA LEU A 87 -13.17 15.55 -17.81
C LEU A 87 -11.75 15.26 -18.29
N LEU A 88 -11.45 14.02 -18.64
CA LEU A 88 -10.13 13.62 -19.13
C LEU A 88 -9.96 13.82 -20.64
N ALA A 89 -11.04 14.08 -21.40
CA ALA A 89 -11.01 14.16 -22.87
C ALA A 89 -9.97 15.16 -23.42
N PRO A 90 -9.76 16.36 -22.84
CA PRO A 90 -8.73 17.29 -23.32
C PRO A 90 -7.32 16.70 -23.26
N TYR A 91 -7.02 15.91 -22.21
CA TYR A 91 -5.72 15.26 -22.03
C TYR A 91 -5.53 14.12 -23.03
N PHE A 92 -6.56 13.31 -23.29
CA PHE A 92 -6.53 12.28 -24.32
C PHE A 92 -6.24 12.87 -25.69
N GLN A 93 -6.93 13.97 -26.03
CA GLN A 93 -6.74 14.69 -27.30
C GLN A 93 -5.32 15.24 -27.42
N GLU A 94 -4.79 15.88 -26.38
CA GLU A 94 -3.44 16.43 -26.35
C GLU A 94 -2.37 15.34 -26.55
N LEU A 95 -2.59 14.15 -25.98
CA LEU A 95 -1.67 13.02 -26.06
C LEU A 95 -1.88 12.15 -27.32
N GLY A 96 -2.85 12.48 -28.18
CA GLY A 96 -3.18 11.69 -29.36
C GLY A 96 -3.71 10.28 -29.03
N LEU A 97 -4.34 10.12 -27.87
CA LEU A 97 -4.89 8.86 -27.39
C LEU A 97 -6.37 8.75 -27.72
N ASP A 98 -6.83 7.54 -28.05
CA ASP A 98 -8.24 7.27 -28.26
C ASP A 98 -8.97 7.12 -26.91
N PRO A 99 -9.92 8.02 -26.57
CA PRO A 99 -10.69 7.93 -25.33
C PRO A 99 -11.56 6.66 -25.25
N ALA A 100 -11.87 6.01 -26.39
CA ALA A 100 -12.62 4.76 -26.41
C ALA A 100 -11.76 3.54 -26.08
N GLN A 101 -10.43 3.65 -26.19
CA GLN A 101 -9.50 2.58 -25.91
C GLN A 101 -9.35 2.41 -24.38
N ARG A 102 -10.04 1.43 -23.84
CA ARG A 102 -9.89 1.05 -22.42
C ARG A 102 -8.58 0.30 -22.24
N SER A 103 -7.69 0.82 -21.40
CA SER A 103 -6.62 -0.02 -20.86
C SER A 103 -7.24 -1.16 -20.07
N PRO A 104 -6.81 -2.42 -20.28
CA PRO A 104 -7.21 -3.49 -19.37
C PRO A 104 -6.82 -3.03 -17.96
N ALA A 105 -7.83 -2.77 -17.12
CA ALA A 105 -7.59 -2.35 -15.77
C ALA A 105 -6.75 -3.43 -15.09
N ALA A 106 -5.56 -3.06 -14.61
CA ALA A 106 -4.86 -3.94 -13.69
C ALA A 106 -5.83 -4.23 -12.55
N SER A 107 -6.19 -5.50 -12.41
CA SER A 107 -7.09 -5.95 -11.36
C SER A 107 -6.52 -5.43 -10.03
N ARG A 108 -7.34 -4.74 -9.27
CA ARG A 108 -7.07 -4.44 -7.87
C ARG A 108 -8.09 -5.21 -7.03
N ALA A 109 -8.22 -6.50 -7.32
CA ALA A 109 -9.14 -7.36 -6.62
C ALA A 109 -8.78 -7.42 -5.12
N PRO A 110 -9.78 -7.41 -4.23
CA PRO A 110 -9.57 -7.70 -2.82
C PRO A 110 -9.11 -9.15 -2.63
N PHE A 111 -8.51 -9.43 -1.48
CA PHE A 111 -8.14 -10.79 -1.08
C PHE A 111 -9.37 -11.70 -1.09
N SER A 112 -9.27 -12.83 -1.74
CA SER A 112 -10.40 -13.74 -2.00
C SER A 112 -10.09 -15.19 -1.61
N ALA A 113 -11.11 -16.04 -1.62
CA ALA A 113 -10.97 -17.47 -1.39
C ALA A 113 -10.04 -18.14 -2.43
N GLU A 114 -10.11 -17.71 -3.69
CA GLU A 114 -9.21 -18.20 -4.76
C GLU A 114 -7.76 -17.84 -4.46
N THR A 115 -7.54 -16.60 -4.02
CA THR A 115 -6.19 -16.15 -3.62
C THR A 115 -5.69 -16.95 -2.41
N ALA A 116 -6.53 -17.17 -1.41
CA ALA A 116 -6.19 -17.97 -0.25
C ALA A 116 -5.87 -19.43 -0.63
N ALA A 117 -6.66 -20.03 -1.52
CA ALA A 117 -6.41 -21.39 -2.01
C ALA A 117 -5.08 -21.50 -2.78
N LEU A 118 -4.74 -20.49 -3.60
CA LEU A 118 -3.46 -20.41 -4.31
C LEU A 118 -2.28 -20.35 -3.33
N LEU A 119 -2.41 -19.59 -2.24
CA LEU A 119 -1.34 -19.39 -1.26
C LEU A 119 -1.18 -20.55 -0.26
N ALA A 120 -2.24 -21.31 0.00
CA ALA A 120 -2.27 -22.36 1.03
C ALA A 120 -1.12 -23.38 0.93
N PRO A 121 -0.75 -23.91 -0.26
CA PRO A 121 0.39 -24.83 -0.38
C PRO A 121 1.74 -24.18 -0.01
N HIS A 122 1.86 -22.87 -0.19
CA HIS A 122 3.10 -22.12 -0.02
C HIS A 122 3.32 -21.61 1.41
N ARG A 123 2.25 -21.50 2.21
CA ARG A 123 2.27 -21.04 3.62
C ARG A 123 3.18 -19.81 3.84
N PRO A 124 2.94 -18.69 3.18
CA PRO A 124 3.81 -17.52 3.30
C PRO A 124 3.89 -17.06 4.76
N PRO A 125 5.09 -16.67 5.25
CA PRO A 125 5.32 -16.42 6.68
C PRO A 125 4.62 -15.16 7.19
N VAL A 126 4.44 -14.14 6.34
CA VAL A 126 3.76 -12.88 6.70
C VAL A 126 2.81 -12.47 5.59
N LEU A 127 1.58 -12.12 5.96
CA LEU A 127 0.64 -11.42 5.10
C LEU A 127 0.32 -10.06 5.69
N SER A 128 0.29 -9.05 4.83
CA SER A 128 -0.20 -7.73 5.22
C SER A 128 -1.44 -7.33 4.43
N PHE A 129 -2.34 -6.62 5.10
CA PHE A 129 -3.59 -6.17 4.52
C PHE A 129 -3.70 -4.65 4.57
N HIS A 130 -4.29 -4.09 3.52
CA HIS A 130 -4.58 -2.67 3.41
C HIS A 130 -6.08 -2.49 3.17
N PHE A 131 -6.69 -1.47 3.78
CA PHE A 131 -8.14 -1.24 3.80
C PHE A 131 -8.92 -2.25 4.67
N GLY A 132 -8.44 -2.51 5.87
CA GLY A 132 -9.01 -3.44 6.83
C GLY A 132 -8.39 -4.85 6.76
N LEU A 133 -9.18 -5.85 7.16
CA LEU A 133 -8.84 -7.28 7.13
C LEU A 133 -9.78 -8.02 6.18
N PRO A 134 -9.39 -9.20 5.68
CA PRO A 134 -10.29 -10.06 4.93
C PRO A 134 -11.40 -10.60 5.85
N GLU A 135 -12.41 -11.22 5.24
CA GLU A 135 -13.48 -11.91 5.95
C GLU A 135 -12.93 -12.87 7.02
N PRO A 136 -13.61 -13.03 8.18
CA PRO A 136 -13.07 -13.81 9.31
C PRO A 136 -12.68 -15.24 8.95
N ALA A 137 -13.39 -15.90 8.07
CA ALA A 137 -13.07 -17.26 7.63
C ALA A 137 -11.75 -17.32 6.83
N LEU A 138 -11.53 -16.34 5.96
CA LEU A 138 -10.27 -16.23 5.19
C LEU A 138 -9.09 -15.85 6.09
N LEU A 139 -9.30 -14.98 7.06
CA LEU A 139 -8.30 -14.63 8.05
C LEU A 139 -7.90 -15.84 8.90
N ALA A 140 -8.89 -16.63 9.36
CA ALA A 140 -8.65 -17.86 10.10
C ALA A 140 -7.85 -18.88 9.26
N GLN A 141 -8.18 -19.01 7.97
CA GLN A 141 -7.42 -19.85 7.05
C GLN A 141 -5.96 -19.38 6.94
N VAL A 142 -5.71 -18.09 6.73
CA VAL A 142 -4.35 -17.52 6.69
C VAL A 142 -3.58 -17.82 7.98
N LYS A 143 -4.21 -17.62 9.13
CA LYS A 143 -3.59 -17.89 10.45
C LYS A 143 -3.33 -19.38 10.68
N SER A 144 -4.12 -20.28 10.12
CA SER A 144 -3.90 -21.72 10.21
C SER A 144 -2.61 -22.19 9.53
N TRP A 145 -2.06 -21.40 8.62
CA TRP A 145 -0.74 -21.66 8.01
C TRP A 145 0.44 -21.31 8.92
N GLY A 146 0.17 -20.63 10.05
CA GLY A 146 1.19 -20.05 10.94
C GLY A 146 1.62 -18.65 10.53
N ALA A 147 1.00 -18.07 9.50
CA ALA A 147 1.33 -16.74 9.02
C ALA A 147 1.06 -15.65 10.07
N LYS A 148 1.96 -14.66 10.14
CA LYS A 148 1.72 -13.44 10.90
C LYS A 148 0.96 -12.42 10.04
N VAL A 149 -0.01 -11.78 10.65
CA VAL A 149 -0.90 -10.84 9.98
C VAL A 149 -0.59 -9.41 10.40
N MET A 150 -0.23 -8.58 9.43
CA MET A 150 -0.03 -7.15 9.60
C MET A 150 -1.17 -6.38 8.93
N ALA A 151 -1.60 -5.25 9.47
CA ALA A 151 -2.59 -4.41 8.78
C ALA A 151 -2.38 -2.91 9.06
N SER A 152 -2.72 -2.07 8.07
CA SER A 152 -2.57 -0.63 8.16
C SER A 152 -3.77 0.01 8.86
N ALA A 153 -3.49 0.96 9.75
CA ALA A 153 -4.48 1.81 10.41
C ALA A 153 -4.06 3.28 10.31
N THR A 154 -5.01 4.16 10.09
CA THR A 154 -4.80 5.62 10.00
C THR A 154 -5.29 6.36 11.23
N THR A 155 -6.06 5.68 12.08
CA THR A 155 -6.61 6.18 13.36
C THR A 155 -6.44 5.14 14.47
N VAL A 156 -6.50 5.58 15.73
CA VAL A 156 -6.47 4.68 16.89
C VAL A 156 -7.65 3.72 16.88
N ALA A 157 -8.83 4.19 16.47
CA ALA A 157 -10.04 3.36 16.37
C ALA A 157 -9.84 2.20 15.38
N GLU A 158 -9.23 2.44 14.23
CA GLU A 158 -8.85 1.40 13.26
C GLU A 158 -7.85 0.42 13.86
N GLY A 159 -6.85 0.91 14.61
CA GLY A 159 -5.88 0.06 15.29
C GLY A 159 -6.53 -0.90 16.29
N LEU A 160 -7.45 -0.41 17.11
CA LEU A 160 -8.23 -1.22 18.07
C LEU A 160 -9.09 -2.25 17.34
N TRP A 161 -9.78 -1.85 16.26
CA TRP A 161 -10.59 -2.73 15.43
C TRP A 161 -9.76 -3.88 14.85
N LEU A 162 -8.54 -3.59 14.35
CA LEU A 162 -7.62 -4.61 13.83
C LEU A 162 -7.16 -5.58 14.91
N GLN A 163 -6.81 -5.06 16.10
CA GLN A 163 -6.40 -5.87 17.25
C GLN A 163 -7.49 -6.86 17.66
N GLU A 164 -8.72 -6.37 17.81
CA GLU A 164 -9.88 -7.18 18.20
C GLU A 164 -10.18 -8.31 17.21
N ARG A 165 -9.84 -8.08 15.93
CA ARG A 165 -10.11 -9.03 14.83
C ARG A 165 -8.93 -9.89 14.45
N GLY A 166 -7.87 -9.89 15.24
CA GLY A 166 -6.81 -10.89 15.15
C GLY A 166 -5.61 -10.51 14.28
N ALA A 167 -5.36 -9.23 14.01
CA ALA A 167 -4.05 -8.79 13.53
C ALA A 167 -2.97 -9.14 14.56
N ASP A 168 -1.75 -9.38 14.10
CA ASP A 168 -0.59 -9.62 14.97
C ASP A 168 0.29 -8.37 15.09
N VAL A 169 0.23 -7.45 14.10
CA VAL A 169 0.97 -6.17 14.04
C VAL A 169 0.09 -5.10 13.41
N VAL A 170 0.10 -3.89 13.96
CA VAL A 170 -0.57 -2.73 13.38
C VAL A 170 0.45 -1.77 12.77
N ILE A 171 0.23 -1.39 11.51
CA ILE A 171 1.03 -0.38 10.82
C ILE A 171 0.33 0.98 10.98
N ALA A 172 0.88 1.83 11.84
CA ALA A 172 0.39 3.20 12.08
C ALA A 172 0.78 4.09 10.89
N GLN A 173 -0.17 4.31 9.98
CA GLN A 173 0.05 5.09 8.78
C GLN A 173 -0.27 6.57 9.01
N GLY A 174 0.75 7.39 9.28
CA GLY A 174 0.61 8.84 9.39
C GLY A 174 0.28 9.53 8.06
N LEU A 175 -0.19 10.77 8.12
CA LEU A 175 -0.58 11.57 6.94
C LEU A 175 0.56 11.80 5.95
N GLU A 176 1.81 11.73 6.38
CA GLU A 176 3.00 11.92 5.55
C GLU A 176 3.26 10.72 4.61
N ALA A 177 2.64 9.56 4.88
CA ALA A 177 2.86 8.37 4.08
C ALA A 177 2.46 8.57 2.61
N GLY A 178 3.35 8.19 1.70
CA GLY A 178 3.08 8.15 0.26
C GLY A 178 2.09 7.05 -0.11
N GLY A 179 1.46 7.19 -1.28
CA GLY A 179 0.47 6.24 -1.77
C GLY A 179 -0.89 6.33 -1.06
N HIS A 180 -1.70 5.27 -1.18
CA HIS A 180 -3.06 5.24 -0.67
C HIS A 180 -3.14 5.39 0.86
N ARG A 181 -4.13 6.18 1.31
CA ARG A 181 -4.55 6.18 2.71
C ARG A 181 -5.23 4.85 3.03
N GLY A 182 -4.76 4.19 4.10
CA GLY A 182 -5.21 2.85 4.48
C GLY A 182 -6.52 2.80 5.26
N HIS A 183 -7.22 3.94 5.45
CA HIS A 183 -8.46 4.06 6.22
C HIS A 183 -9.55 3.10 5.74
N PHE A 184 -10.41 2.67 6.65
CA PHE A 184 -11.49 1.72 6.33
C PHE A 184 -12.72 1.83 7.26
N LEU A 185 -12.65 2.53 8.38
CA LEU A 185 -13.81 2.77 9.26
C LEU A 185 -14.51 4.09 8.95
N SER A 186 -13.79 5.08 8.45
CA SER A 186 -14.31 6.41 8.14
C SER A 186 -13.64 6.94 6.87
N ASP A 187 -14.41 7.64 6.03
CA ASP A 187 -13.88 8.37 4.86
C ASP A 187 -13.47 9.81 5.19
N ASP A 188 -13.69 10.26 6.44
CA ASP A 188 -13.31 11.58 6.90
C ASP A 188 -11.80 11.65 7.16
N LEU A 189 -11.09 12.32 6.27
CA LEU A 189 -9.64 12.49 6.37
C LEU A 189 -9.22 13.44 7.51
N SER A 190 -10.15 14.23 8.08
CA SER A 190 -9.86 15.12 9.20
C SER A 190 -9.61 14.35 10.51
N GLU A 191 -10.05 13.10 10.61
CA GLU A 191 -9.75 12.20 11.73
C GLU A 191 -8.31 11.69 11.74
N GLN A 192 -7.57 11.86 10.63
CA GLN A 192 -6.24 11.34 10.46
C GLN A 192 -5.18 12.35 10.92
N MET A 193 -4.09 11.85 11.47
CA MET A 193 -3.01 12.67 11.99
C MET A 193 -1.64 12.26 11.45
N GLY A 194 -0.64 13.10 11.62
CA GLY A 194 0.75 12.81 11.26
C GLY A 194 1.35 11.69 12.09
N THR A 195 2.41 11.06 11.56
CA THR A 195 3.09 9.91 12.17
C THR A 195 3.53 10.18 13.60
N LEU A 196 4.06 11.37 13.87
CA LEU A 196 4.57 11.77 15.19
C LEU A 196 3.48 11.81 16.27
N ALA A 197 2.25 12.18 15.90
CA ALA A 197 1.10 12.21 16.79
C ALA A 197 0.38 10.86 16.87
N LEU A 198 0.29 10.12 15.76
CA LEU A 198 -0.45 8.86 15.68
C LEU A 198 0.24 7.71 16.43
N VAL A 199 1.57 7.57 16.25
CA VAL A 199 2.33 6.44 16.78
C VAL A 199 2.22 6.34 18.31
N PRO A 200 2.51 7.38 19.14
CA PRO A 200 2.42 7.25 20.59
C PRO A 200 1.00 6.98 21.09
N GLN A 201 -0.03 7.50 20.42
CA GLN A 201 -1.41 7.20 20.78
C GLN A 201 -1.77 5.74 20.50
N MET A 202 -1.35 5.18 19.35
CA MET A 202 -1.54 3.77 19.05
C MET A 202 -0.77 2.87 20.01
N VAL A 203 0.49 3.22 20.33
CA VAL A 203 1.32 2.47 21.29
C VAL A 203 0.66 2.44 22.69
N ALA A 204 0.06 3.55 23.11
CA ALA A 204 -0.64 3.61 24.41
C ALA A 204 -1.96 2.81 24.39
N ALA A 205 -2.67 2.74 23.28
CA ALA A 205 -3.98 2.11 23.15
C ALA A 205 -3.92 0.61 22.85
N LEU A 206 -2.89 0.14 22.15
CA LEU A 206 -2.80 -1.22 21.62
C LEU A 206 -1.85 -2.09 22.46
N ARG A 207 -2.17 -3.39 22.54
CA ARG A 207 -1.28 -4.41 23.10
C ARG A 207 -0.38 -5.05 22.03
N LEU A 208 -0.65 -4.80 20.76
CA LEU A 208 0.10 -5.30 19.62
C LEU A 208 1.32 -4.43 19.32
N PRO A 209 2.37 -4.98 18.70
CA PRO A 209 3.45 -4.19 18.15
C PRO A 209 2.92 -3.19 17.12
N VAL A 210 3.35 -1.93 17.24
CA VAL A 210 3.01 -0.84 16.32
C VAL A 210 4.22 -0.54 15.44
N VAL A 211 4.03 -0.56 14.11
CA VAL A 211 5.04 -0.21 13.11
C VAL A 211 4.72 1.19 12.57
N ALA A 212 5.63 2.13 12.73
CA ALA A 212 5.44 3.50 12.25
C ALA A 212 5.62 3.60 10.73
N ALA A 213 4.70 4.24 10.02
CA ALA A 213 4.76 4.44 8.56
C ALA A 213 4.39 5.87 8.17
N GLY A 214 5.26 6.53 7.40
CA GLY A 214 5.05 7.89 6.89
C GLY A 214 6.17 8.84 7.29
N GLY A 215 6.78 9.52 6.30
CA GLY A 215 7.83 10.52 6.52
C GLY A 215 9.18 9.97 6.99
N ILE A 216 9.36 8.66 7.07
CA ILE A 216 10.58 8.02 7.58
C ILE A 216 11.45 7.60 6.39
N THR A 217 12.63 8.21 6.24
CA THR A 217 13.53 8.00 5.09
C THR A 217 14.99 7.78 5.46
N HIS A 218 15.37 7.99 6.72
CA HIS A 218 16.77 7.92 7.19
C HIS A 218 16.85 7.49 8.67
N ALA A 219 18.05 7.17 9.13
CA ALA A 219 18.30 6.59 10.45
C ALA A 219 17.75 7.43 11.62
N ALA A 220 17.83 8.77 11.55
CA ALA A 220 17.26 9.62 12.60
C ALA A 220 15.74 9.52 12.68
N GLY A 221 15.05 9.36 11.54
CA GLY A 221 13.60 9.11 11.50
C GLY A 221 13.23 7.77 12.12
N VAL A 222 14.04 6.73 11.88
CA VAL A 222 13.88 5.41 12.53
C VAL A 222 14.06 5.55 14.04
N ALA A 223 15.12 6.21 14.49
CA ALA A 223 15.39 6.42 15.92
C ALA A 223 14.25 7.20 16.62
N ALA A 224 13.72 8.25 15.96
CA ALA A 224 12.59 9.02 16.45
C ALA A 224 11.32 8.17 16.60
N ALA A 225 10.99 7.35 15.59
CA ALA A 225 9.85 6.44 15.67
C ALA A 225 9.98 5.43 16.81
N MET A 226 11.17 4.87 17.00
CA MET A 226 11.45 3.94 18.10
C MET A 226 11.35 4.65 19.46
N ALA A 227 11.82 5.89 19.57
CA ALA A 227 11.69 6.71 20.80
C ALA A 227 10.22 7.02 21.15
N LEU A 228 9.32 7.06 20.15
CA LEU A 228 7.88 7.18 20.37
C LEU A 228 7.20 5.86 20.76
N GLY A 229 7.96 4.77 20.91
CA GLY A 229 7.47 3.46 21.32
C GLY A 229 7.11 2.53 20.16
N ALA A 230 7.36 2.91 18.90
CA ALA A 230 7.16 1.99 17.79
C ALA A 230 8.05 0.74 17.93
N ALA A 231 7.53 -0.42 17.58
CA ALA A 231 8.28 -1.66 17.54
C ALA A 231 9.18 -1.80 16.30
N GLY A 232 8.95 -0.97 15.29
CA GLY A 232 9.69 -0.88 14.04
C GLY A 232 9.12 0.19 13.13
N VAL A 233 9.65 0.26 11.92
CA VAL A 233 9.23 1.23 10.91
C VAL A 233 8.90 0.57 9.57
N GLN A 234 7.94 1.13 8.83
CA GLN A 234 7.70 0.78 7.43
C GLN A 234 8.12 1.94 6.54
N VAL A 235 9.04 1.67 5.63
CA VAL A 235 9.65 2.64 4.72
C VAL A 235 9.22 2.34 3.29
N GLY A 236 8.78 3.35 2.55
CA GLY A 236 8.32 3.21 1.16
C GLY A 236 9.15 4.04 0.19
N THR A 237 8.95 5.36 0.16
CA THR A 237 9.48 6.27 -0.88
C THR A 237 10.99 6.17 -1.07
N ALA A 238 11.77 5.93 0.00
CA ALA A 238 13.22 5.76 -0.11
C ALA A 238 13.61 4.57 -1.01
N TYR A 239 12.81 3.49 -1.00
CA TYR A 239 13.05 2.32 -1.84
C TYR A 239 12.72 2.53 -3.32
N LEU A 240 11.95 3.57 -3.68
CA LEU A 240 11.62 3.86 -5.09
C LEU A 240 12.84 4.20 -5.95
N LEU A 241 13.93 4.63 -5.33
CA LEU A 241 15.18 4.97 -6.00
C LEU A 241 16.19 3.81 -6.03
N CYS A 242 15.89 2.70 -5.36
CA CYS A 242 16.75 1.51 -5.41
C CYS A 242 16.79 0.90 -6.83
N PRO A 243 17.92 0.32 -7.24
CA PRO A 243 18.04 -0.31 -8.57
C PRO A 243 17.07 -1.49 -8.76
N GLU A 244 16.69 -2.18 -7.70
CA GLU A 244 15.75 -3.30 -7.73
C GLU A 244 14.28 -2.86 -7.86
N ALA A 245 13.99 -1.57 -7.67
CA ALA A 245 12.65 -1.03 -7.92
C ALA A 245 12.42 -0.81 -9.42
N THR A 246 11.20 -1.11 -9.88
CA THR A 246 10.78 -0.90 -11.27
C THR A 246 10.15 0.48 -11.49
N THR A 247 10.53 1.45 -10.67
CA THR A 247 10.10 2.85 -10.78
C THR A 247 10.55 3.43 -12.12
N SER A 248 9.63 4.02 -12.88
CA SER A 248 9.94 4.59 -14.19
C SER A 248 10.93 5.76 -14.08
N ASP A 249 11.68 6.02 -15.15
CA ASP A 249 12.66 7.14 -15.19
C ASP A 249 11.99 8.49 -14.94
N VAL A 250 10.79 8.70 -15.46
CA VAL A 250 9.99 9.92 -15.22
C VAL A 250 9.69 10.08 -13.73
N HIS A 251 9.28 9.00 -13.05
CA HIS A 251 8.99 9.05 -11.61
C HIS A 251 10.27 9.23 -10.78
N ARG A 252 11.38 8.55 -11.16
CA ARG A 252 12.69 8.75 -10.52
C ARG A 252 13.17 10.20 -10.67
N ALA A 253 13.05 10.78 -11.87
CA ALA A 253 13.39 12.18 -12.12
C ALA A 253 12.53 13.14 -11.28
N ALA A 254 11.22 12.89 -11.18
CA ALA A 254 10.33 13.69 -10.35
C ALA A 254 10.71 13.63 -8.86
N LEU A 255 11.02 12.43 -8.34
CA LEU A 255 11.48 12.22 -6.96
C LEU A 255 12.80 12.93 -6.66
N ALA A 256 13.71 13.00 -7.62
CA ALA A 256 15.00 13.69 -7.50
C ALA A 256 14.91 15.21 -7.70
N SER A 257 13.76 15.74 -8.11
CA SER A 257 13.56 17.15 -8.42
C SER A 257 12.93 17.94 -7.27
N ARG A 258 12.88 19.28 -7.42
CA ARG A 258 12.14 20.16 -6.51
C ARG A 258 10.63 19.84 -6.43
N ALA A 259 10.06 19.19 -7.45
CA ALA A 259 8.65 18.80 -7.43
C ALA A 259 8.33 17.85 -6.25
N ALA A 260 9.28 17.02 -5.81
CA ALA A 260 9.11 16.12 -4.67
C ALA A 260 8.82 16.84 -3.34
N GLN A 261 9.14 18.13 -3.23
CA GLN A 261 8.87 18.94 -2.04
C GLN A 261 7.39 19.32 -1.92
N HIS A 262 6.60 19.17 -3.00
CA HIS A 262 5.19 19.54 -3.03
C HIS A 262 4.34 18.30 -3.31
N THR A 263 3.73 17.75 -2.26
CA THR A 263 2.84 16.59 -2.34
C THR A 263 1.44 16.95 -1.85
N ALA A 264 0.42 16.28 -2.38
CA ALA A 264 -0.94 16.41 -1.89
C ALA A 264 -1.65 15.04 -1.90
N LEU A 265 -2.72 14.92 -1.12
CA LEU A 265 -3.66 13.80 -1.26
C LEU A 265 -4.52 14.02 -2.51
N THR A 266 -4.74 12.96 -3.27
CA THR A 266 -5.53 13.02 -4.49
C THR A 266 -6.39 11.77 -4.66
N ARG A 267 -7.61 11.93 -5.19
CA ARG A 267 -8.49 10.84 -5.63
C ARG A 267 -8.36 10.55 -7.13
N LEU A 268 -7.74 11.46 -7.89
CA LEU A 268 -7.71 11.41 -9.36
C LEU A 268 -7.12 10.11 -9.92
N TYR A 269 -6.23 9.46 -9.18
CA TYR A 269 -5.50 8.30 -9.70
C TYR A 269 -6.27 6.99 -9.61
N THR A 270 -7.07 6.82 -8.59
CA THR A 270 -7.71 5.52 -8.34
C THR A 270 -9.14 5.62 -7.79
N GLY A 271 -9.60 6.83 -7.45
CA GLY A 271 -10.85 7.06 -6.76
C GLY A 271 -10.73 7.06 -5.23
N ARG A 272 -9.55 6.69 -4.68
CA ARG A 272 -9.30 6.69 -3.24
C ARG A 272 -8.16 7.64 -2.90
N PRO A 273 -8.23 8.38 -1.77
CA PRO A 273 -7.16 9.30 -1.38
C PRO A 273 -5.80 8.62 -1.34
N ALA A 274 -4.84 9.18 -2.06
CA ALA A 274 -3.46 8.74 -2.12
C ALA A 274 -2.53 9.95 -2.16
N ARG A 275 -1.42 9.93 -1.42
CA ARG A 275 -0.43 11.01 -1.48
C ARG A 275 0.50 10.80 -2.65
N GLY A 276 0.63 11.84 -3.47
CA GLY A 276 1.56 11.88 -4.60
C GLY A 276 2.17 13.25 -4.79
N ILE A 277 3.20 13.32 -5.64
CA ILE A 277 3.79 14.60 -6.08
C ILE A 277 2.72 15.37 -6.87
N VAL A 278 2.56 16.66 -6.57
CA VAL A 278 1.60 17.51 -7.27
C VAL A 278 2.02 17.67 -8.73
N ASN A 279 1.17 17.23 -9.63
CA ASN A 279 1.35 17.31 -11.06
C ASN A 279 0.32 18.21 -11.74
N ARG A 280 0.36 18.31 -13.07
CA ARG A 280 -0.55 19.13 -13.88
C ARG A 280 -2.01 18.75 -13.65
N LEU A 281 -2.34 17.45 -13.70
CA LEU A 281 -3.71 16.97 -13.54
C LEU A 281 -4.32 17.39 -12.20
N MET A 282 -3.53 17.28 -11.12
CA MET A 282 -3.97 17.69 -9.77
C MET A 282 -4.19 19.20 -9.67
N ARG A 283 -3.42 20.02 -10.39
CA ARG A 283 -3.58 21.48 -10.39
C ARG A 283 -4.81 21.92 -11.20
N GLU A 284 -5.06 21.28 -12.33
CA GLU A 284 -6.12 21.69 -13.27
C GLU A 284 -7.50 21.15 -12.84
N LEU A 285 -7.58 19.91 -12.36
CA LEU A 285 -8.85 19.30 -11.97
C LEU A 285 -9.18 19.44 -10.46
N GLY A 286 -8.22 19.88 -9.65
CA GLY A 286 -8.34 19.82 -8.19
C GLY A 286 -8.04 18.40 -7.66
N ALA A 287 -7.11 18.31 -6.72
CA ALA A 287 -6.57 17.01 -6.26
C ALA A 287 -7.64 16.06 -5.69
N MET A 288 -8.65 16.60 -5.00
CA MET A 288 -9.74 15.82 -4.38
C MET A 288 -11.06 15.92 -5.16
N ASN A 289 -10.99 16.07 -6.50
CA ASN A 289 -12.18 16.20 -7.34
C ASN A 289 -13.18 15.06 -7.13
N PRO A 290 -14.43 15.36 -6.76
CA PRO A 290 -15.45 14.34 -6.46
C PRO A 290 -15.93 13.58 -7.71
N ALA A 291 -15.68 14.09 -8.92
CA ALA A 291 -16.02 13.39 -10.15
C ALA A 291 -15.14 12.16 -10.43
N ALA A 292 -14.01 12.00 -9.71
CA ALA A 292 -13.23 10.76 -9.81
C ALA A 292 -14.03 9.57 -9.31
N PRO A 293 -14.29 8.54 -10.15
CA PRO A 293 -15.08 7.37 -9.79
C PRO A 293 -14.50 6.63 -8.57
N ALA A 294 -15.35 5.88 -7.88
CA ALA A 294 -14.94 5.12 -6.70
C ALA A 294 -13.78 4.15 -7.01
N PHE A 295 -12.95 3.89 -5.98
CA PHE A 295 -11.83 2.95 -6.08
C PHE A 295 -12.29 1.53 -6.44
N PRO A 296 -11.66 0.85 -7.43
CA PRO A 296 -10.48 1.25 -8.20
C PRO A 296 -10.82 1.80 -9.61
N LEU A 297 -12.07 2.22 -9.87
CA LEU A 297 -12.59 2.50 -11.22
C LEU A 297 -11.84 3.65 -11.92
N ALA A 298 -11.51 4.72 -11.21
CA ALA A 298 -10.76 5.85 -11.79
C ALA A 298 -9.39 5.46 -12.39
N ALA A 299 -8.83 4.32 -11.96
CA ALA A 299 -7.55 3.84 -12.49
C ALA A 299 -7.61 3.27 -13.90
N ARG A 300 -8.81 2.98 -14.43
CA ARG A 300 -9.00 2.39 -15.77
C ARG A 300 -8.55 3.32 -16.90
N ASP A 301 -8.79 4.61 -16.71
CA ASP A 301 -8.54 5.62 -17.75
C ASP A 301 -7.19 6.37 -17.54
N ARG A 302 -6.54 6.18 -16.39
CA ARG A 302 -5.34 6.92 -15.98
C ARG A 302 -4.04 6.53 -16.71
N LYS A 303 -3.84 5.26 -17.06
CA LYS A 303 -2.56 4.79 -17.64
C LYS A 303 -2.15 5.53 -18.90
N SER A 304 -3.10 6.21 -19.52
CA SER A 304 -2.92 6.92 -20.77
C SER A 304 -2.65 8.43 -20.57
N VAL A 305 -2.88 8.99 -19.36
CA VAL A 305 -2.93 10.46 -19.15
C VAL A 305 -1.97 10.98 -18.07
N VAL A 306 -1.29 10.07 -17.32
CA VAL A 306 -0.37 10.45 -16.22
C VAL A 306 1.00 9.82 -16.41
#